data_5e4ebb35f6f78f13d138ac5c48eb1bd3
#
_entry.id   5e4ebb35f6f78f13d138ac5c48eb1bd3
#
_cell.length_a   1.000
_cell.length_b   1.000
_cell.length_c   1.000
_cell.angle_alpha   90.00
_cell.angle_beta   90.00
_cell.angle_gamma   90.00
#
_symmetry.space_group_name_H-M   'P 1'
#
loop_
_entity.id
_entity.type
_entity.pdbx_description
1 polymer ?
#
loop_
_entity_poly.entity_id
_entity_poly.type
_entity_poly.pdbx_seq_one_letter_code
_entity_poly.pdbx_strand_id
1 'polypeptide(L)'
;MKKFMETQRKYTDEPGSDKGAIHLMINRTCTNSCPVCCNKQYDLDTVPVVTVEELKAAHTVMLTGGDPFYVTGITEICSHLRHDYPNIKQLYIYTSGRWMFANVDINNFPERFHPYVDGINFSPKGKWDYDAIKRMLTNSNFAIEFFVHVRSNRIILMPNDFMTREEQEKFIESLHLKGLAFFGTKFEVEYREWQEEFKPNGGVWRRLPVFL
;
A
#
# COMPACT_ATOMS: atom_id res chain seq x y z
N MET A 1 20.22 -14.69 -17.24
CA MET A 1 20.34 -14.34 -15.80
C MET A 1 21.42 -13.28 -15.64
N LYS A 2 21.08 -11.97 -15.78
CA LYS A 2 22.02 -10.87 -15.55
C LYS A 2 22.17 -10.67 -14.04
N LYS A 3 23.42 -10.60 -13.58
CA LYS A 3 23.83 -10.32 -12.22
C LYS A 3 23.18 -9.03 -11.72
N PHE A 4 22.11 -9.13 -10.92
CA PHE A 4 21.66 -8.05 -10.05
C PHE A 4 22.60 -7.99 -8.82
N MET A 5 23.82 -7.51 -9.02
CA MET A 5 24.70 -6.99 -7.98
C MET A 5 25.10 -5.56 -8.38
N GLU A 6 24.13 -4.75 -8.76
CA GLU A 6 24.35 -3.31 -8.73
C GLU A 6 24.21 -2.86 -7.28
N THR A 7 25.17 -2.08 -6.84
CA THR A 7 25.16 -1.39 -5.55
C THR A 7 23.80 -0.69 -5.40
N GLN A 8 23.02 -1.09 -4.39
CA GLN A 8 21.74 -0.46 -4.09
C GLN A 8 21.95 1.05 -3.94
N ARG A 9 21.06 1.84 -4.53
CA ARG A 9 21.14 3.31 -4.50
C ARG A 9 20.86 3.82 -3.09
N LYS A 10 21.50 4.92 -2.72
CA LYS A 10 21.12 5.67 -1.52
C LYS A 10 19.85 6.46 -1.84
N TYR A 11 18.90 6.42 -0.91
CA TYR A 11 17.70 7.24 -1.05
C TYR A 11 17.98 8.70 -0.68
N THR A 12 17.44 9.62 -1.46
CA THR A 12 17.39 11.05 -1.18
C THR A 12 16.02 11.59 -1.55
N ASP A 13 15.51 12.53 -0.76
CA ASP A 13 14.25 13.21 -1.10
C ASP A 13 14.37 13.97 -2.42
N GLU A 14 13.30 13.95 -3.22
CA GLU A 14 13.22 14.78 -4.41
C GLU A 14 13.08 16.27 -4.04
N PRO A 15 13.76 17.18 -4.75
CA PRO A 15 13.50 18.61 -4.61
C PRO A 15 12.02 18.93 -4.84
N GLY A 16 11.40 19.63 -3.89
CA GLY A 16 9.99 19.99 -3.98
C GLY A 16 9.00 18.92 -3.55
N SER A 17 9.45 17.76 -3.06
CA SER A 17 8.57 16.77 -2.43
C SER A 17 7.78 17.38 -1.28
N ASP A 18 6.49 17.03 -1.20
CA ASP A 18 5.64 17.41 -0.08
C ASP A 18 6.07 16.66 1.19
N LYS A 19 6.70 17.37 2.11
CA LYS A 19 7.13 16.81 3.40
C LYS A 19 5.97 16.49 4.34
N GLY A 20 4.78 17.01 4.07
CA GLY A 20 3.56 16.66 4.78
C GLY A 20 2.89 15.38 4.29
N ALA A 21 3.36 14.79 3.19
CA ALA A 21 2.94 13.50 2.67
C ALA A 21 4.06 12.47 2.85
N ILE A 22 3.88 11.50 3.75
CA ILE A 22 4.91 10.54 4.16
C ILE A 22 4.56 9.14 3.71
N HIS A 23 5.42 8.52 2.89
CA HIS A 23 5.42 7.08 2.67
C HIS A 23 6.24 6.42 3.79
N LEU A 24 5.56 5.90 4.80
CA LEU A 24 6.18 5.34 6.00
C LEU A 24 6.38 3.84 5.87
N MET A 25 7.63 3.43 5.77
CA MET A 25 8.03 2.03 5.78
C MET A 25 7.99 1.50 7.22
N ILE A 26 7.11 0.53 7.49
CA ILE A 26 6.93 -0.05 8.81
C ILE A 26 7.62 -1.41 8.96
N ASN A 27 7.90 -2.10 7.85
CA ASN A 27 8.65 -3.37 7.83
C ASN A 27 9.44 -3.54 6.54
N ARG A 28 10.35 -4.53 6.53
CA ARG A 28 11.07 -4.97 5.32
C ARG A 28 10.56 -6.31 4.79
N THR A 29 9.74 -6.98 5.56
CA THR A 29 9.34 -8.36 5.28
C THR A 29 8.26 -8.40 4.22
N CYS A 30 8.54 -9.16 3.16
CA CYS A 30 7.58 -9.49 2.12
C CYS A 30 7.96 -10.83 1.52
N THR A 31 7.01 -11.74 1.39
CA THR A 31 7.24 -13.05 0.76
C THR A 31 7.12 -12.99 -0.75
N ASN A 32 6.68 -11.88 -1.31
CA ASN A 32 6.62 -11.70 -2.74
C ASN A 32 8.02 -11.40 -3.29
N SER A 33 8.54 -12.30 -4.10
CA SER A 33 9.82 -12.10 -4.79
C SER A 33 9.66 -11.29 -6.08
N CYS A 34 8.91 -10.18 -6.01
CA CYS A 34 8.62 -9.38 -7.19
C CYS A 34 9.89 -8.94 -7.93
N PRO A 35 10.01 -9.18 -9.23
CA PRO A 35 11.12 -8.65 -10.02
C PRO A 35 11.10 -7.12 -10.03
N VAL A 36 9.90 -6.55 -10.07
CA VAL A 36 9.64 -5.09 -10.07
C VAL A 36 9.30 -4.60 -8.65
N CYS A 37 10.27 -4.57 -7.77
CA CYS A 37 10.11 -4.12 -6.39
C CYS A 37 10.97 -2.88 -6.13
N CYS A 38 10.35 -1.76 -5.76
CA CYS A 38 11.06 -0.52 -5.45
C CYS A 38 12.06 -0.69 -4.29
N ASN A 39 11.74 -1.51 -3.30
CA ASN A 39 12.62 -1.76 -2.17
C ASN A 39 13.97 -2.42 -2.56
N LYS A 40 14.02 -3.09 -3.71
CA LYS A 40 15.26 -3.70 -4.21
C LYS A 40 16.20 -2.71 -4.88
N GLN A 41 15.73 -1.52 -5.21
CA GLN A 41 16.50 -0.47 -5.88
C GLN A 41 17.37 0.33 -4.91
N TYR A 42 16.99 0.35 -3.63
CA TYR A 42 17.62 1.19 -2.61
C TYR A 42 18.23 0.38 -1.48
N ASP A 43 19.32 0.88 -0.94
CA ASP A 43 19.75 0.53 0.41
C ASP A 43 18.76 1.12 1.41
N LEU A 44 17.90 0.28 1.95
CA LEU A 44 16.81 0.71 2.84
C LEU A 44 17.30 1.31 4.16
N ASP A 45 18.55 1.08 4.53
CA ASP A 45 19.15 1.70 5.72
C ASP A 45 19.44 3.19 5.49
N THR A 46 19.53 3.62 4.22
CA THR A 46 19.69 5.03 3.85
C THR A 46 18.37 5.81 3.83
N VAL A 47 17.23 5.13 3.88
CA VAL A 47 15.92 5.81 4.03
C VAL A 47 15.89 6.47 5.41
N PRO A 48 15.65 7.79 5.50
CA PRO A 48 15.67 8.48 6.77
C PRO A 48 14.62 7.92 7.76
N VAL A 49 15.00 7.89 9.03
CA VAL A 49 14.05 7.58 10.11
C VAL A 49 13.06 8.74 10.24
N VAL A 50 11.78 8.43 10.33
CA VAL A 50 10.75 9.46 10.57
C VAL A 50 10.97 10.11 11.93
N THR A 51 10.84 11.43 11.98
CA THR A 51 10.90 12.17 13.24
C THR A 51 9.49 12.48 13.76
N VAL A 52 9.41 12.78 15.05
CA VAL A 52 8.15 13.23 15.70
C VAL A 52 7.67 14.54 15.07
N GLU A 53 8.59 15.44 14.73
CA GLU A 53 8.29 16.72 14.07
C GLU A 53 7.70 16.53 12.68
N GLU A 54 8.24 15.58 11.90
CA GLU A 54 7.66 15.21 10.60
C GLU A 54 6.24 14.66 10.74
N LEU A 55 6.00 13.76 11.72
CA LEU A 55 4.66 13.23 11.96
C LEU A 55 3.68 14.31 12.44
N LYS A 56 4.12 15.26 13.27
CA LYS A 56 3.31 16.41 13.68
C LYS A 56 2.98 17.37 12.54
N ALA A 57 3.83 17.44 11.53
CA ALA A 57 3.60 18.26 10.34
C ALA A 57 2.84 17.52 9.21
N ALA A 58 2.77 16.18 9.28
CA ALA A 58 2.17 15.38 8.23
C ALA A 58 0.66 15.56 8.16
N HIS A 59 0.12 15.70 6.96
CA HIS A 59 -1.33 15.63 6.69
C HIS A 59 -1.75 14.30 6.06
N THR A 60 -0.81 13.58 5.43
CA THR A 60 -1.06 12.29 4.76
C THR A 60 0.05 11.31 5.14
N VAL A 61 -0.32 10.12 5.59
CA VAL A 61 0.61 9.02 5.81
C VAL A 61 0.17 7.81 5.00
N MET A 62 1.12 7.20 4.30
CA MET A 62 0.93 6.00 3.50
C MET A 62 1.82 4.90 4.05
N LEU A 63 1.23 3.92 4.75
CA LEU A 63 1.98 2.79 5.28
C LEU A 63 2.47 1.91 4.14
N THR A 64 3.77 1.67 4.13
CA THR A 64 4.48 0.88 3.13
C THR A 64 5.49 -0.06 3.78
N GLY A 65 6.32 -0.69 2.98
CA GLY A 65 7.41 -1.53 3.44
C GLY A 65 7.61 -2.74 2.56
N GLY A 66 7.73 -3.90 3.16
CA GLY A 66 7.52 -5.16 2.47
C GLY A 66 6.05 -5.29 2.07
N ASP A 67 5.25 -5.95 2.89
CA ASP A 67 3.79 -5.77 2.85
C ASP A 67 3.31 -5.44 4.26
N PRO A 68 2.65 -4.30 4.49
CA PRO A 68 2.22 -3.88 5.83
C PRO A 68 1.30 -4.88 6.53
N PHE A 69 0.49 -5.62 5.80
CA PHE A 69 -0.38 -6.65 6.40
C PHE A 69 0.38 -7.91 6.86
N TYR A 70 1.69 -7.97 6.66
CA TYR A 70 2.54 -8.99 7.26
C TYR A 70 2.89 -8.64 8.72
N VAL A 71 2.71 -7.40 9.13
CA VAL A 71 2.98 -6.93 10.49
C VAL A 71 1.83 -7.29 11.42
N THR A 72 2.13 -8.06 12.46
CA THR A 72 1.19 -8.22 13.58
C THR A 72 1.04 -6.86 14.28
N GLY A 73 -0.19 -6.40 14.50
CA GLY A 73 -0.43 -5.11 15.15
C GLY A 73 -0.50 -3.90 14.22
N ILE A 74 -0.71 -4.11 12.92
CA ILE A 74 -0.90 -2.99 11.98
C ILE A 74 -2.08 -2.08 12.38
N THR A 75 -3.12 -2.63 13.00
CA THR A 75 -4.27 -1.87 13.49
C THR A 75 -3.85 -0.91 14.60
N GLU A 76 -3.02 -1.38 15.51
CA GLU A 76 -2.47 -0.59 16.61
C GLU A 76 -1.61 0.56 16.09
N ILE A 77 -0.80 0.31 15.05
CA ILE A 77 -0.02 1.37 14.38
C ILE A 77 -0.95 2.43 13.79
N CYS A 78 -2.00 2.02 13.09
CA CYS A 78 -2.98 2.95 12.52
C CYS A 78 -3.69 3.76 13.61
N SER A 79 -4.09 3.10 14.70
CA SER A 79 -4.71 3.74 15.86
C SER A 79 -3.79 4.78 16.51
N HIS A 80 -2.54 4.42 16.78
CA HIS A 80 -1.54 5.35 17.33
C HIS A 80 -1.31 6.56 16.42
N LEU A 81 -1.12 6.33 15.11
CA LEU A 81 -0.93 7.44 14.16
C LEU A 81 -2.09 8.43 14.18
N ARG A 82 -3.33 7.95 14.28
CA ARG A 82 -4.51 8.82 14.35
C ARG A 82 -4.69 9.53 15.68
N HIS A 83 -4.41 8.82 16.78
CA HIS A 83 -4.60 9.34 18.14
C HIS A 83 -3.49 10.32 18.51
N ASP A 84 -2.23 9.96 18.25
CA ASP A 84 -1.08 10.75 18.71
C ASP A 84 -0.77 11.91 17.75
N TYR A 85 -1.22 11.80 16.49
CA TYR A 85 -1.00 12.80 15.43
C TYR A 85 -2.33 13.21 14.76
N PRO A 86 -3.19 13.97 15.42
CA PRO A 86 -4.53 14.34 14.90
C PRO A 86 -4.48 15.27 13.66
N ASN A 87 -3.32 15.80 13.34
CA ASN A 87 -3.03 16.52 12.10
C ASN A 87 -3.03 15.61 10.85
N ILE A 88 -2.80 14.29 11.01
CA ILE A 88 -2.87 13.34 9.92
C ILE A 88 -4.33 13.17 9.51
N LYS A 89 -4.71 13.76 8.37
CA LYS A 89 -6.08 13.73 7.85
C LYS A 89 -6.35 12.52 6.97
N GLN A 90 -5.29 11.95 6.38
CA GLN A 90 -5.39 10.83 5.45
C GLN A 90 -4.37 9.75 5.84
N LEU A 91 -4.86 8.52 6.03
CA LEU A 91 -4.04 7.35 6.31
C LEU A 91 -4.39 6.22 5.33
N TYR A 92 -3.42 5.85 4.52
CA TYR A 92 -3.54 4.80 3.52
C TYR A 92 -2.58 3.65 3.79
N ILE A 93 -2.93 2.44 3.32
CA ILE A 93 -2.05 1.28 3.38
C ILE A 93 -1.78 0.77 1.97
N TYR A 94 -0.50 0.59 1.62
CA TYR A 94 -0.09 -0.08 0.38
C TYR A 94 0.08 -1.57 0.63
N THR A 95 -0.53 -2.41 -0.20
CA THR A 95 -0.41 -3.87 -0.12
C THR A 95 -0.46 -4.51 -1.50
N SER A 96 0.11 -5.68 -1.64
CA SER A 96 -0.11 -6.53 -2.82
C SER A 96 -1.52 -7.15 -2.82
N GLY A 97 -2.21 -7.16 -1.69
CA GLY A 97 -3.53 -7.75 -1.46
C GLY A 97 -3.47 -9.17 -0.89
N ARG A 98 -2.43 -9.94 -1.19
CA ARG A 98 -2.32 -11.34 -0.76
C ARG A 98 -2.30 -11.50 0.76
N TRP A 99 -1.49 -10.69 1.45
CA TRP A 99 -1.35 -10.77 2.89
C TRP A 99 -2.55 -10.20 3.63
N MET A 100 -3.16 -9.17 3.10
CA MET A 100 -4.43 -8.68 3.59
C MET A 100 -5.47 -9.80 3.57
N PHE A 101 -5.62 -10.50 2.44
CA PHE A 101 -6.58 -11.60 2.32
C PHE A 101 -6.27 -12.79 3.23
N ALA A 102 -4.97 -13.10 3.46
CA ALA A 102 -4.56 -14.24 4.27
C ALA A 102 -4.67 -14.00 5.78
N ASN A 103 -4.43 -12.77 6.24
CA ASN A 103 -4.29 -12.44 7.66
C ASN A 103 -5.48 -11.66 8.23
N VAL A 104 -6.36 -11.18 7.37
CA VAL A 104 -7.54 -10.46 7.81
C VAL A 104 -8.63 -11.45 8.18
N ASP A 105 -8.93 -11.53 9.48
CA ASP A 105 -10.16 -12.18 9.92
C ASP A 105 -11.34 -11.33 9.47
N ILE A 106 -12.08 -11.85 8.50
CA ILE A 106 -13.23 -11.21 7.86
C ILE A 106 -14.27 -10.74 8.89
N ASN A 107 -14.37 -11.42 10.02
CA ASN A 107 -15.40 -11.16 11.02
C ASN A 107 -15.03 -10.01 11.99
N ASN A 108 -13.74 -9.73 12.19
CA ASN A 108 -13.28 -8.76 13.19
C ASN A 108 -12.52 -7.57 12.60
N PHE A 109 -12.11 -7.65 11.35
CA PHE A 109 -11.20 -6.67 10.76
C PHE A 109 -11.87 -5.32 10.41
N PRO A 110 -13.10 -5.28 9.86
CA PRO A 110 -13.73 -4.00 9.51
C PRO A 110 -13.83 -3.06 10.71
N GLU A 111 -14.32 -3.56 11.84
CA GLU A 111 -14.55 -2.75 13.04
C GLU A 111 -13.27 -2.18 13.65
N ARG A 112 -12.15 -2.91 13.53
CA ARG A 112 -10.86 -2.47 14.08
C ARG A 112 -10.12 -1.49 13.18
N PHE A 113 -10.29 -1.58 11.87
CA PHE A 113 -9.54 -0.83 10.89
C PHE A 113 -10.22 0.46 10.43
N HIS A 114 -11.54 0.40 10.24
CA HIS A 114 -12.29 1.51 9.65
C HIS A 114 -12.17 2.85 10.39
N PRO A 115 -12.04 2.91 11.72
CA PRO A 115 -11.93 4.21 12.37
C PRO A 115 -10.64 4.96 12.03
N TYR A 116 -9.62 4.24 11.52
CA TYR A 116 -8.27 4.78 11.38
C TYR A 116 -7.83 4.94 9.94
N VAL A 117 -8.30 4.07 9.02
CA VAL A 117 -7.79 3.97 7.66
C VAL A 117 -8.79 4.52 6.65
N ASP A 118 -8.36 5.46 5.81
CA ASP A 118 -9.22 6.06 4.76
C ASP A 118 -9.27 5.20 3.50
N GLY A 119 -8.20 4.48 3.19
CA GLY A 119 -8.15 3.68 1.99
C GLY A 119 -7.01 2.68 1.90
N ILE A 120 -7.20 1.70 1.01
CA ILE A 120 -6.20 0.70 0.67
C ILE A 120 -5.71 0.93 -0.76
N ASN A 121 -4.40 0.96 -0.94
CA ASN A 121 -3.75 1.03 -2.24
C ASN A 121 -3.24 -0.37 -2.61
N PHE A 122 -4.02 -1.08 -3.40
CA PHE A 122 -3.66 -2.39 -3.92
C PHE A 122 -2.65 -2.26 -5.05
N SER A 123 -1.55 -2.98 -4.96
CA SER A 123 -0.50 -3.02 -5.99
C SER A 123 -0.08 -4.46 -6.28
N PRO A 124 -0.92 -5.26 -6.95
CA PRO A 124 -0.63 -6.66 -7.25
C PRO A 124 0.58 -6.79 -8.17
N LYS A 125 1.39 -7.81 -7.94
CA LYS A 125 2.63 -8.09 -8.70
C LYS A 125 2.68 -9.50 -9.28
N GLY A 126 1.87 -10.41 -8.78
CA GLY A 126 1.85 -11.79 -9.22
C GLY A 126 0.45 -12.40 -9.12
N LYS A 127 0.30 -13.59 -9.74
CA LYS A 127 -1.00 -14.26 -9.85
C LYS A 127 -1.76 -14.34 -8.51
N TRP A 128 -1.09 -14.70 -7.44
CA TRP A 128 -1.72 -14.85 -6.13
C TRP A 128 -2.27 -13.53 -5.57
N ASP A 129 -1.66 -12.40 -5.91
CA ASP A 129 -2.12 -11.08 -5.51
C ASP A 129 -3.43 -10.72 -6.23
N TYR A 130 -3.46 -10.96 -7.55
CA TYR A 130 -4.67 -10.75 -8.37
C TYR A 130 -5.83 -11.64 -7.92
N ASP A 131 -5.56 -12.93 -7.66
CA ASP A 131 -6.57 -13.88 -7.17
C ASP A 131 -7.11 -13.45 -5.80
N ALA A 132 -6.25 -12.98 -4.88
CA ALA A 132 -6.65 -12.49 -3.58
C ALA A 132 -7.54 -11.24 -3.67
N ILE A 133 -7.14 -10.24 -4.45
CA ILE A 133 -7.92 -9.03 -4.68
C ILE A 133 -9.28 -9.38 -5.30
N LYS A 134 -9.28 -10.25 -6.31
CA LYS A 134 -10.54 -10.70 -6.93
C LYS A 134 -11.47 -11.33 -5.90
N ARG A 135 -10.98 -12.27 -5.09
CA ARG A 135 -11.78 -12.92 -4.03
C ARG A 135 -12.34 -11.91 -3.03
N MET A 136 -11.55 -10.94 -2.57
CA MET A 136 -12.01 -9.89 -1.66
C MET A 136 -13.09 -9.03 -2.28
N LEU A 137 -12.89 -8.55 -3.50
CA LEU A 137 -13.79 -7.58 -4.14
C LEU A 137 -15.03 -8.20 -4.80
N THR A 138 -15.02 -9.51 -5.07
CA THR A 138 -16.20 -10.24 -5.60
C THR A 138 -16.97 -10.97 -4.51
N ASN A 139 -16.42 -11.16 -3.30
CA ASN A 139 -17.19 -11.64 -2.15
C ASN A 139 -18.02 -10.47 -1.60
N SER A 140 -19.33 -10.49 -1.88
CA SER A 140 -20.23 -9.38 -1.55
C SER A 140 -20.25 -9.04 -0.05
N ASN A 141 -20.20 -10.03 0.83
CA ASN A 141 -20.21 -9.79 2.28
C ASN A 141 -18.93 -9.08 2.73
N PHE A 142 -17.76 -9.62 2.38
CA PHE A 142 -16.50 -9.00 2.71
C PHE A 142 -16.36 -7.60 2.11
N ALA A 143 -16.69 -7.47 0.81
CA ALA A 143 -16.54 -6.21 0.11
C ALA A 143 -17.43 -5.12 0.71
N ILE A 144 -18.68 -5.44 1.06
CA ILE A 144 -19.61 -4.49 1.66
C ILE A 144 -19.14 -4.14 3.07
N GLU A 145 -18.90 -5.12 3.94
CA GLU A 145 -18.55 -4.88 5.34
C GLU A 145 -17.23 -4.09 5.48
N PHE A 146 -16.23 -4.41 4.67
CA PHE A 146 -14.95 -3.73 4.73
C PHE A 146 -14.96 -2.37 4.02
N PHE A 147 -15.38 -2.34 2.76
CA PHE A 147 -15.22 -1.15 1.92
C PHE A 147 -16.31 -0.10 2.11
N VAL A 148 -17.39 -0.38 2.82
CA VAL A 148 -18.34 0.64 3.29
C VAL A 148 -17.64 1.64 4.21
N HIS A 149 -16.65 1.20 4.96
CA HIS A 149 -15.93 2.00 5.94
C HIS A 149 -14.61 2.55 5.39
N VAL A 150 -13.88 1.76 4.59
CA VAL A 150 -12.62 2.15 3.95
C VAL A 150 -12.94 2.63 2.53
N ARG A 151 -13.18 3.95 2.39
CA ARG A 151 -13.91 4.50 1.23
C ARG A 151 -13.07 4.99 0.07
N SER A 152 -11.79 5.27 0.29
CA SER A 152 -10.91 5.85 -0.74
C SER A 152 -9.83 4.87 -1.15
N ASN A 153 -10.14 3.97 -2.07
CA ASN A 153 -9.24 2.90 -2.45
C ASN A 153 -8.64 3.11 -3.84
N ARG A 154 -7.50 2.49 -4.07
CA ARG A 154 -6.80 2.54 -5.34
C ARG A 154 -6.32 1.15 -5.76
N ILE A 155 -6.40 0.85 -7.05
CA ILE A 155 -5.78 -0.34 -7.63
C ILE A 155 -4.71 0.14 -8.61
N ILE A 156 -3.44 -0.09 -8.25
CA ILE A 156 -2.28 0.37 -9.01
C ILE A 156 -1.71 -0.81 -9.77
N LEU A 157 -1.80 -0.75 -11.08
CA LEU A 157 -1.42 -1.81 -11.99
C LEU A 157 -0.15 -1.45 -12.75
N MET A 158 0.78 -2.40 -12.82
CA MET A 158 1.98 -2.30 -13.66
C MET A 158 2.06 -3.56 -14.51
N PRO A 159 2.05 -3.47 -15.84
CA PRO A 159 2.26 -4.62 -16.72
C PRO A 159 3.58 -5.31 -16.39
N ASN A 160 3.58 -6.62 -16.41
CA ASN A 160 4.75 -7.45 -16.10
C ASN A 160 4.65 -8.81 -16.81
N ASP A 161 5.61 -9.69 -16.56
CA ASP A 161 5.68 -11.02 -17.20
C ASP A 161 4.49 -11.94 -16.87
N PHE A 162 3.71 -11.63 -15.83
CA PHE A 162 2.57 -12.43 -15.41
C PHE A 162 1.25 -11.91 -15.96
N MET A 163 1.16 -10.62 -16.30
CA MET A 163 -0.08 -10.00 -16.73
C MET A 163 0.21 -8.77 -17.61
N THR A 164 -0.22 -8.87 -18.85
CA THR A 164 -0.17 -7.77 -19.82
C THR A 164 -1.19 -6.68 -19.45
N ARG A 165 -1.08 -5.54 -20.10
CA ARG A 165 -2.05 -4.44 -19.93
C ARG A 165 -3.48 -4.88 -20.26
N GLU A 166 -3.68 -5.60 -21.34
CA GLU A 166 -5.00 -6.09 -21.76
C GLU A 166 -5.60 -7.07 -20.73
N GLU A 167 -4.79 -7.96 -20.18
CA GLU A 167 -5.22 -8.88 -19.11
C GLU A 167 -5.57 -8.13 -17.82
N GLN A 168 -4.84 -7.05 -17.49
CA GLN A 168 -5.16 -6.18 -16.38
C GLN A 168 -6.49 -5.44 -16.56
N GLU A 169 -6.81 -5.00 -17.76
CA GLU A 169 -8.09 -4.38 -18.10
C GLU A 169 -9.25 -5.37 -17.91
N LYS A 170 -9.11 -6.59 -18.43
CA LYS A 170 -10.08 -7.68 -18.20
C LYS A 170 -10.23 -8.04 -16.72
N PHE A 171 -9.12 -8.01 -15.96
CA PHE A 171 -9.18 -8.21 -14.51
C PHE A 171 -10.04 -7.13 -13.84
N ILE A 172 -9.80 -5.85 -14.14
CA ILE A 172 -10.59 -4.74 -13.57
C ILE A 172 -12.08 -4.87 -13.91
N GLU A 173 -12.41 -5.20 -15.15
CA GLU A 173 -13.78 -5.45 -15.56
C GLU A 173 -14.46 -6.56 -14.75
N SER A 174 -13.68 -7.60 -14.38
CA SER A 174 -14.17 -8.73 -13.59
C SER A 174 -14.46 -8.41 -12.12
N LEU A 175 -13.99 -7.26 -11.60
CA LEU A 175 -14.14 -6.90 -10.18
C LEU A 175 -15.50 -6.24 -9.83
N HIS A 176 -16.31 -5.89 -10.82
CA HIS A 176 -17.62 -5.25 -10.62
C HIS A 176 -17.59 -4.01 -9.69
N LEU A 177 -16.52 -3.21 -9.77
CA LEU A 177 -16.27 -2.05 -8.89
C LEU A 177 -17.42 -1.03 -8.87
N LYS A 178 -18.22 -0.95 -9.95
CA LYS A 178 -19.40 -0.08 -10.01
C LYS A 178 -20.46 -0.44 -8.96
N GLY A 179 -20.58 -1.72 -8.59
CA GLY A 179 -21.49 -2.16 -7.52
C GLY A 179 -21.05 -1.64 -6.15
N LEU A 180 -19.76 -1.58 -5.88
CA LEU A 180 -19.22 -1.05 -4.63
C LEU A 180 -19.38 0.48 -4.52
N ALA A 181 -19.38 1.18 -5.65
CA ALA A 181 -19.63 2.63 -5.69
C ALA A 181 -21.02 3.01 -5.16
N PHE A 182 -22.01 2.13 -5.28
CA PHE A 182 -23.34 2.33 -4.72
C PHE A 182 -23.31 2.49 -3.20
N PHE A 183 -22.37 1.86 -2.52
CA PHE A 183 -22.16 1.96 -1.07
C PHE A 183 -21.26 3.14 -0.66
N GLY A 184 -20.94 4.05 -1.58
CA GLY A 184 -20.11 5.23 -1.31
C GLY A 184 -18.59 4.96 -1.30
N THR A 185 -18.17 3.76 -1.72
CA THR A 185 -16.76 3.38 -1.82
C THR A 185 -16.20 3.76 -3.17
N LYS A 186 -15.11 4.50 -3.19
CA LYS A 186 -14.39 4.86 -4.42
C LYS A 186 -13.23 3.89 -4.65
N PHE A 187 -13.16 3.35 -5.85
CA PHE A 187 -11.98 2.66 -6.37
C PHE A 187 -11.44 3.44 -7.57
N GLU A 188 -10.22 3.95 -7.43
CA GLU A 188 -9.48 4.57 -8.52
C GLU A 188 -8.52 3.52 -9.11
N VAL A 189 -8.58 3.34 -10.43
CA VAL A 189 -7.66 2.44 -11.13
C VAL A 189 -6.56 3.28 -11.77
N GLU A 190 -5.33 2.99 -11.39
CA GLU A 190 -4.14 3.69 -11.89
C GLU A 190 -3.24 2.68 -12.59
N TYR A 191 -2.83 3.01 -13.81
CA TYR A 191 -1.86 2.21 -14.56
C TYR A 191 -0.53 2.94 -14.57
N ARG A 192 0.52 2.24 -14.13
CA ARG A 192 1.89 2.76 -14.07
C ARG A 192 2.82 1.90 -14.91
N GLU A 193 3.87 2.51 -15.41
CA GLU A 193 5.01 1.80 -15.97
C GLU A 193 6.09 1.62 -14.91
N TRP A 194 6.87 0.55 -15.04
CA TRP A 194 8.02 0.33 -14.17
C TRP A 194 9.10 1.37 -14.49
N GLN A 195 9.64 1.97 -13.45
CA GLN A 195 10.74 2.92 -13.55
C GLN A 195 11.99 2.34 -12.87
N GLU A 196 13.14 2.48 -13.52
CA GLU A 196 14.42 2.04 -12.97
C GLU A 196 14.83 2.79 -11.69
N GLU A 197 14.33 4.00 -11.53
CA GLU A 197 14.49 4.80 -10.33
C GLU A 197 13.12 5.19 -9.79
N PHE A 198 12.57 4.32 -8.95
CA PHE A 198 11.27 4.58 -8.33
C PHE A 198 11.43 5.47 -7.09
N LYS A 199 10.69 6.57 -7.07
CA LYS A 199 10.57 7.42 -5.88
C LYS A 199 9.09 7.54 -5.49
N PRO A 200 8.80 7.77 -4.20
CA PRO A 200 7.43 8.01 -3.75
C PRO A 200 6.82 9.21 -4.48
N ASN A 201 5.66 9.00 -5.09
CA ASN A 201 4.98 10.06 -5.82
C ASN A 201 4.37 11.09 -4.86
N GLY A 202 4.80 12.34 -4.99
CA GLY A 202 4.23 13.49 -4.28
C GLY A 202 4.62 13.64 -2.81
N GLY A 203 5.40 12.70 -2.23
CA GLY A 203 5.77 12.73 -0.82
C GLY A 203 7.22 12.38 -0.56
N VAL A 204 7.56 12.23 0.72
CA VAL A 204 8.87 11.78 1.16
C VAL A 204 8.81 10.34 1.65
N TRP A 205 9.93 9.61 1.54
CA TRP A 205 10.03 8.25 2.06
C TRP A 205 10.73 8.25 3.41
N ARG A 206 10.10 7.62 4.38
CA ARG A 206 10.62 7.49 5.75
C ARG A 206 10.47 6.06 6.23
N ARG A 207 11.23 5.69 7.24
CA ARG A 207 11.10 4.40 7.92
C ARG A 207 10.91 4.58 9.42
N LEU A 208 10.34 3.58 10.07
CA LEU A 208 10.36 3.49 11.51
C LEU A 208 11.80 3.27 12.03
N PRO A 209 12.13 3.72 13.25
CA PRO A 209 13.45 3.53 13.86
C PRO A 209 13.76 2.04 14.05
N VAL A 210 12.75 1.24 14.32
CA VAL A 210 12.84 -0.23 14.39
C VAL A 210 11.77 -0.80 13.47
N PHE A 211 12.16 -1.70 12.58
CA PHE A 211 11.19 -2.42 11.75
C PHE A 211 10.46 -3.47 12.56
N LEU A 212 9.18 -3.60 12.32
CA LEU A 212 8.28 -4.57 12.93
C LEU A 212 8.21 -5.86 12.12
#